data_d285fbf808c79960af41e0832ae46d85
#
_entry.id   d285fbf808c79960af41e0832ae46d85
#
_cell.length_a   1.000
_cell.length_b   1.000
_cell.length_c   1.000
_cell.angle_alpha   90.00
_cell.angle_beta   90.00
_cell.angle_gamma   90.00
#
_symmetry.space_group_name_H-M   'P 1'
#
loop_
_entity.id
_entity.type
_entity.pdbx_description
1 polymer ?
#
loop_
_entity_poly.entity_id
_entity_poly.type
_entity_poly.pdbx_seq_one_letter_code
_entity_poly.pdbx_strand_id
1 'polypeptide(L)'
;ENEEQGTAFPVDRCRALMYVFYADMYVLQDKPKETLDALLKATPIVEKTGDDYTEFCYNFVFAKYYYLIGMYERALNIIDKNKLTEEDIRTSELKVEILEALGRYKEALAFSREVVEHTKMLHDEAFNRQINQLRTLHDLNNQEMQAYELQLREQQLHTQRLLMIILLVVSIVLLVMLYIVSKYYRSAR
;
A
#
# COMPACT_ATOMS: atom_id res chain seq x y z
N GLU A 1 -3.91 23.08 27.12
CA GLU A 1 -3.61 24.06 26.03
C GLU A 1 -3.46 23.38 24.67
N ASN A 2 -3.00 22.12 24.58
CA ASN A 2 -2.83 21.40 23.32
C ASN A 2 -4.10 20.66 22.85
N GLU A 3 -5.09 20.44 23.71
CA GLU A 3 -6.37 19.82 23.36
C GLU A 3 -7.28 20.76 22.53
N GLU A 4 -7.10 22.08 22.67
CA GLU A 4 -7.89 23.08 21.93
C GLU A 4 -7.44 23.30 20.47
N GLN A 5 -6.25 22.79 20.07
CA GLN A 5 -5.70 23.03 18.72
C GLN A 5 -5.78 21.83 17.76
N GLY A 6 -6.49 20.76 18.11
CA GLY A 6 -6.69 19.60 17.21
C GLY A 6 -5.43 18.79 16.86
N THR A 7 -4.29 19.08 17.49
CA THR A 7 -2.99 18.41 17.27
C THR A 7 -2.50 17.63 18.49
N ALA A 8 -3.24 17.63 19.60
CA ALA A 8 -2.92 16.81 20.77
C ALA A 8 -3.13 15.34 20.44
N PHE A 9 -2.15 14.53 20.75
CA PHE A 9 -2.28 13.07 20.71
C PHE A 9 -3.49 12.70 21.59
N PRO A 10 -4.54 12.05 21.06
CA PRO A 10 -5.79 11.89 21.80
C PRO A 10 -5.59 10.86 22.92
N VAL A 11 -5.15 11.32 24.09
CA VAL A 11 -4.85 10.48 25.27
C VAL A 11 -6.07 9.65 25.65
N ASP A 12 -7.27 10.22 25.56
CA ASP A 12 -8.52 9.52 25.83
C ASP A 12 -8.76 8.41 24.82
N ARG A 13 -8.52 8.63 23.52
CA ARG A 13 -8.60 7.59 22.49
C ARG A 13 -7.66 6.41 22.78
N CYS A 14 -6.39 6.69 23.09
CA CYS A 14 -5.43 5.64 23.43
C CYS A 14 -5.85 4.87 24.68
N ARG A 15 -6.39 5.56 25.67
CA ARG A 15 -6.88 4.94 26.92
C ARG A 15 -8.10 4.04 26.65
N ALA A 16 -9.05 4.49 25.82
CA ALA A 16 -10.19 3.68 25.40
C ALA A 16 -9.74 2.42 24.70
N LEU A 17 -8.90 2.55 23.67
CA LEU A 17 -8.36 1.41 22.92
C LEU A 17 -7.59 0.44 23.81
N MET A 18 -6.83 0.94 24.79
CA MET A 18 -6.13 0.08 25.75
C MET A 18 -7.12 -0.80 26.55
N TYR A 19 -8.21 -0.23 27.05
CA TYR A 19 -9.23 -1.03 27.75
C TYR A 19 -9.93 -2.00 26.81
N VAL A 20 -10.20 -1.61 25.56
CA VAL A 20 -10.77 -2.49 24.53
C VAL A 20 -9.82 -3.67 24.23
N PHE A 21 -8.53 -3.44 24.10
CA PHE A 21 -7.53 -4.51 23.93
C PHE A 21 -7.44 -5.45 25.14
N TYR A 22 -7.51 -4.91 26.36
CA TYR A 22 -7.59 -5.77 27.55
C TYR A 22 -8.85 -6.63 27.56
N ALA A 23 -9.99 -6.05 27.18
CA ALA A 23 -11.22 -6.80 27.04
C ALA A 23 -11.12 -7.93 26.00
N ASP A 24 -10.54 -7.65 24.83
CA ASP A 24 -10.32 -8.66 23.79
C ASP A 24 -9.38 -9.79 24.27
N MET A 25 -8.31 -9.46 24.97
CA MET A 25 -7.43 -10.45 25.60
C MET A 25 -8.15 -11.32 26.64
N TYR A 26 -9.10 -10.75 27.42
CA TYR A 26 -9.89 -11.51 28.36
C TYR A 26 -10.94 -12.40 27.67
N VAL A 27 -11.50 -11.98 26.53
CA VAL A 27 -12.34 -12.86 25.69
C VAL A 27 -11.55 -14.10 25.26
N LEU A 28 -10.33 -13.93 24.76
CA LEU A 28 -9.46 -15.05 24.34
C LEU A 28 -9.08 -15.98 25.50
N GLN A 29 -9.18 -15.51 26.75
CA GLN A 29 -8.89 -16.30 27.95
C GLN A 29 -10.17 -16.89 28.59
N ASP A 30 -11.32 -16.73 27.96
CA ASP A 30 -12.61 -17.23 28.49
C ASP A 30 -13.00 -16.62 29.85
N LYS A 31 -12.72 -15.30 30.02
CA LYS A 31 -12.93 -14.55 31.28
C LYS A 31 -14.02 -13.48 31.12
N PRO A 32 -15.31 -13.86 31.13
CA PRO A 32 -16.38 -12.92 30.80
C PRO A 32 -16.55 -11.78 31.83
N LYS A 33 -16.21 -12.00 33.09
CA LYS A 33 -16.33 -10.96 34.13
C LYS A 33 -15.30 -9.87 33.94
N GLU A 34 -14.04 -10.25 33.71
CA GLU A 34 -12.93 -9.34 33.46
C GLU A 34 -13.10 -8.60 32.12
N THR A 35 -13.64 -9.28 31.10
CA THR A 35 -14.01 -8.68 29.83
C THR A 35 -15.01 -7.54 30.02
N LEU A 36 -16.11 -7.81 30.76
CA LEU A 36 -17.14 -6.82 31.01
C LEU A 36 -16.58 -5.62 31.82
N ASP A 37 -15.78 -5.87 32.85
CA ASP A 37 -15.17 -4.80 33.65
C ASP A 37 -14.28 -3.88 32.79
N ALA A 38 -13.49 -4.44 31.90
CA ALA A 38 -12.66 -3.66 30.96
C ALA A 38 -13.52 -2.87 29.97
N LEU A 39 -14.57 -3.45 29.40
CA LEU A 39 -15.50 -2.75 28.51
C LEU A 39 -16.24 -1.61 29.21
N LEU A 40 -16.71 -1.81 30.45
CA LEU A 40 -17.36 -0.76 31.22
C LEU A 40 -16.43 0.41 31.55
N LYS A 41 -15.12 0.18 31.71
CA LYS A 41 -14.11 1.24 31.85
C LYS A 41 -13.89 2.00 30.55
N ALA A 42 -14.00 1.34 29.39
CA ALA A 42 -13.89 1.96 28.07
C ALA A 42 -15.11 2.83 27.72
N THR A 43 -16.33 2.39 28.08
CA THR A 43 -17.62 2.99 27.67
C THR A 43 -17.64 4.53 27.79
N PRO A 44 -17.39 5.15 28.95
CA PRO A 44 -17.51 6.62 29.09
C PRO A 44 -16.47 7.38 28.24
N ILE A 45 -15.35 6.73 27.93
CA ILE A 45 -14.30 7.33 27.15
C ILE A 45 -14.65 7.24 25.65
N VAL A 46 -15.17 6.11 25.20
CA VAL A 46 -15.64 5.92 23.81
C VAL A 46 -16.75 6.90 23.47
N GLU A 47 -17.76 7.02 24.36
CA GLU A 47 -18.87 7.97 24.18
C GLU A 47 -18.38 9.43 24.15
N LYS A 48 -17.37 9.77 24.92
CA LYS A 48 -16.79 11.12 24.95
C LYS A 48 -15.98 11.44 23.70
N THR A 49 -15.22 10.47 23.18
CA THR A 49 -14.31 10.69 22.03
C THR A 49 -15.06 10.80 20.72
N GLY A 50 -16.18 10.07 20.54
CA GLY A 50 -16.98 10.06 19.31
C GLY A 50 -16.18 9.64 18.05
N ASP A 51 -15.09 8.89 18.22
CA ASP A 51 -14.21 8.47 17.14
C ASP A 51 -14.71 7.14 16.55
N ASP A 52 -15.07 7.15 15.27
CA ASP A 52 -15.66 5.99 14.57
C ASP A 52 -14.80 4.73 14.68
N TYR A 53 -13.47 4.83 14.63
CA TYR A 53 -12.58 3.68 14.75
C TYR A 53 -12.57 3.10 16.17
N THR A 54 -12.55 3.95 17.19
CA THR A 54 -12.59 3.52 18.60
C THR A 54 -13.93 2.87 18.92
N GLU A 55 -15.03 3.45 18.43
CA GLU A 55 -16.37 2.89 18.55
C GLU A 55 -16.48 1.54 17.84
N PHE A 56 -15.93 1.42 16.63
CA PHE A 56 -15.86 0.16 15.90
C PHE A 56 -15.14 -0.93 16.69
N CYS A 57 -13.93 -0.66 17.19
CA CYS A 57 -13.16 -1.63 17.98
C CYS A 57 -13.91 -2.03 19.27
N TYR A 58 -14.52 -1.06 19.95
CA TYR A 58 -15.32 -1.31 21.14
C TYR A 58 -16.53 -2.22 20.85
N ASN A 59 -17.31 -1.89 19.81
CA ASN A 59 -18.48 -2.67 19.41
C ASN A 59 -18.11 -4.10 19.00
N PHE A 60 -16.99 -4.26 18.28
CA PHE A 60 -16.48 -5.56 17.89
C PHE A 60 -16.18 -6.45 19.11
N VAL A 61 -15.45 -5.94 20.11
CA VAL A 61 -15.12 -6.70 21.32
C VAL A 61 -16.35 -6.92 22.19
N PHE A 62 -17.29 -5.97 22.19
CA PHE A 62 -18.57 -6.12 22.90
C PHE A 62 -19.45 -7.22 22.29
N ALA A 63 -19.44 -7.34 20.95
CA ALA A 63 -20.10 -8.46 20.26
C ALA A 63 -19.45 -9.82 20.61
N LYS A 64 -18.11 -9.89 20.64
CA LYS A 64 -17.37 -11.08 21.09
C LYS A 64 -17.72 -11.45 22.54
N TYR A 65 -17.87 -10.47 23.43
CA TYR A 65 -18.32 -10.70 24.79
C TYR A 65 -19.73 -11.33 24.84
N TYR A 66 -20.69 -10.80 24.05
CA TYR A 66 -22.02 -11.37 23.99
C TYR A 66 -22.03 -12.77 23.37
N TYR A 67 -21.20 -13.02 22.39
CA TYR A 67 -21.01 -14.35 21.83
C TYR A 67 -20.49 -15.33 22.88
N LEU A 68 -19.47 -14.92 23.65
CA LEU A 68 -18.87 -15.71 24.73
C LEU A 68 -19.87 -16.15 25.81
N ILE A 69 -20.79 -15.25 26.18
CA ILE A 69 -21.83 -15.55 27.19
C ILE A 69 -23.12 -16.16 26.61
N GLY A 70 -23.11 -16.54 25.31
CA GLY A 70 -24.23 -17.20 24.64
C GLY A 70 -25.39 -16.28 24.26
N MET A 71 -25.23 -14.97 24.32
CA MET A 71 -26.25 -13.98 23.92
C MET A 71 -26.17 -13.64 22.45
N TYR A 72 -26.28 -14.63 21.58
CA TYR A 72 -25.99 -14.53 20.14
C TYR A 72 -26.81 -13.48 19.40
N GLU A 73 -28.11 -13.31 19.70
CA GLU A 73 -28.94 -12.27 19.08
C GLU A 73 -28.47 -10.85 19.41
N ARG A 74 -27.95 -10.63 20.63
CA ARG A 74 -27.36 -9.34 21.00
C ARG A 74 -26.05 -9.10 20.29
N ALA A 75 -25.21 -10.13 20.17
CA ALA A 75 -23.98 -10.06 19.42
C ALA A 75 -24.23 -9.70 17.95
N LEU A 76 -25.20 -10.36 17.31
CA LEU A 76 -25.57 -10.09 15.93
C LEU A 76 -26.07 -8.65 15.75
N ASN A 77 -26.94 -8.16 16.62
CA ASN A 77 -27.47 -6.80 16.54
C ASN A 77 -26.36 -5.72 16.65
N ILE A 78 -25.31 -5.97 17.45
CA ILE A 78 -24.16 -5.06 17.54
C ILE A 78 -23.35 -5.10 16.23
N ILE A 79 -23.05 -6.28 15.71
CA ILE A 79 -22.31 -6.46 14.46
C ILE A 79 -23.06 -5.79 13.29
N ASP A 80 -24.37 -5.98 13.17
CA ASP A 80 -25.16 -5.41 12.07
C ASP A 80 -25.25 -3.87 12.12
N LYS A 81 -25.10 -3.28 13.31
CA LYS A 81 -25.05 -1.82 13.47
C LYS A 81 -23.67 -1.21 13.33
N ASN A 82 -22.63 -2.03 13.30
CA ASN A 82 -21.25 -1.56 13.25
C ASN A 82 -20.89 -1.12 11.83
N LYS A 83 -20.65 0.16 11.61
CA LYS A 83 -20.52 0.81 10.28
C LYS A 83 -19.36 0.28 9.42
N LEU A 84 -18.34 -0.33 10.02
CA LEU A 84 -17.16 -0.84 9.31
C LEU A 84 -17.19 -2.37 9.12
N THR A 85 -18.33 -3.01 9.35
CA THR A 85 -18.49 -4.48 9.33
C THR A 85 -18.11 -5.09 7.97
N GLU A 86 -18.43 -4.42 6.86
CA GLU A 86 -18.21 -4.95 5.50
C GLU A 86 -16.73 -4.94 5.08
N GLU A 87 -15.90 -4.10 5.70
CA GLU A 87 -14.48 -3.94 5.34
C GLU A 87 -13.53 -4.78 6.21
N ASP A 88 -13.99 -5.24 7.39
CA ASP A 88 -13.14 -6.01 8.32
C ASP A 88 -13.48 -7.50 8.30
N ILE A 89 -12.55 -8.30 7.76
CA ILE A 89 -12.66 -9.76 7.67
C ILE A 89 -12.97 -10.40 9.04
N ARG A 90 -12.36 -9.91 10.14
CA ARG A 90 -12.57 -10.47 11.49
C ARG A 90 -14.01 -10.29 11.98
N THR A 91 -14.61 -9.15 11.64
CA THR A 91 -16.02 -8.89 11.96
C THR A 91 -16.95 -9.77 11.14
N SER A 92 -16.59 -10.01 9.88
CA SER A 92 -17.31 -10.91 8.99
C SER A 92 -17.23 -12.36 9.46
N GLU A 93 -16.07 -12.83 9.92
CA GLU A 93 -15.90 -14.16 10.51
C GLU A 93 -16.75 -14.32 11.76
N LEU A 94 -16.71 -13.35 12.68
CA LEU A 94 -17.53 -13.37 13.89
C LEU A 94 -19.05 -13.40 13.56
N LYS A 95 -19.49 -12.66 12.53
CA LYS A 95 -20.89 -12.70 12.09
C LYS A 95 -21.31 -14.09 11.61
N VAL A 96 -20.46 -14.76 10.84
CA VAL A 96 -20.70 -16.14 10.40
C VAL A 96 -20.83 -17.07 11.61
N GLU A 97 -19.90 -17.02 12.56
CA GLU A 97 -19.93 -17.83 13.78
C GLU A 97 -21.20 -17.59 14.61
N ILE A 98 -21.63 -16.32 14.75
CA ILE A 98 -22.87 -15.97 15.45
C ILE A 98 -24.10 -16.55 14.74
N LEU A 99 -24.17 -16.44 13.41
CA LEU A 99 -25.27 -16.99 12.61
C LEU A 99 -25.33 -18.54 12.71
N GLU A 100 -24.18 -19.20 12.72
CA GLU A 100 -24.08 -20.64 12.93
C GLU A 100 -24.56 -21.04 14.34
N ALA A 101 -24.14 -20.31 15.37
CA ALA A 101 -24.58 -20.54 16.76
C ALA A 101 -26.09 -20.32 16.94
N LEU A 102 -26.72 -19.44 16.14
CA LEU A 102 -28.16 -19.23 16.07
C LEU A 102 -28.89 -20.30 15.22
N GLY A 103 -28.17 -21.22 14.56
CA GLY A 103 -28.75 -22.22 13.65
C GLY A 103 -29.18 -21.62 12.29
N ARG A 104 -28.84 -20.37 11.99
CA ARG A 104 -29.19 -19.65 10.74
C ARG A 104 -28.21 -19.98 9.61
N TYR A 105 -27.97 -21.27 9.36
CA TYR A 105 -26.92 -21.76 8.42
C TYR A 105 -27.06 -21.25 6.99
N LYS A 106 -28.29 -21.04 6.50
CA LYS A 106 -28.50 -20.51 5.14
C LYS A 106 -27.99 -19.07 5.01
N GLU A 107 -28.20 -18.28 6.03
CA GLU A 107 -27.75 -16.88 6.07
C GLU A 107 -26.24 -16.83 6.27
N ALA A 108 -25.69 -17.65 7.16
CA ALA A 108 -24.26 -17.78 7.34
C ALA A 108 -23.53 -18.11 6.02
N LEU A 109 -24.07 -19.10 5.26
CA LEU A 109 -23.50 -19.49 3.98
C LEU A 109 -23.63 -18.39 2.92
N ALA A 110 -24.76 -17.70 2.84
CA ALA A 110 -24.96 -16.62 1.90
C ALA A 110 -23.98 -15.47 2.18
N PHE A 111 -23.86 -15.06 3.42
CA PHE A 111 -22.95 -14.00 3.86
C PHE A 111 -21.48 -14.39 3.66
N SER A 112 -21.08 -15.61 4.00
CA SER A 112 -19.72 -16.11 3.76
C SER A 112 -19.32 -16.06 2.26
N ARG A 113 -20.24 -16.40 1.36
CA ARG A 113 -19.99 -16.29 -0.10
C ARG A 113 -19.81 -14.86 -0.54
N GLU A 114 -20.62 -13.94 -0.03
CA GLU A 114 -20.51 -12.51 -0.34
C GLU A 114 -19.15 -11.95 0.11
N VAL A 115 -18.71 -12.27 1.32
CA VAL A 115 -17.39 -11.89 1.86
C VAL A 115 -16.25 -12.42 0.99
N VAL A 116 -16.30 -13.69 0.58
CA VAL A 116 -15.27 -14.30 -0.28
C VAL A 116 -15.24 -13.62 -1.65
N GLU A 117 -16.38 -13.33 -2.25
CA GLU A 117 -16.46 -12.65 -3.55
C GLU A 117 -15.91 -11.23 -3.48
N HIS A 118 -16.27 -10.47 -2.45
CA HIS A 118 -15.77 -9.12 -2.21
C HIS A 118 -14.25 -9.11 -1.97
N THR A 119 -13.74 -10.00 -1.13
CA THR A 119 -12.31 -10.15 -0.86
C THR A 119 -11.53 -10.50 -2.13
N LYS A 120 -12.09 -11.36 -2.98
CA LYS A 120 -11.49 -11.72 -4.26
C LYS A 120 -11.41 -10.52 -5.21
N MET A 121 -12.48 -9.74 -5.32
CA MET A 121 -12.47 -8.51 -6.16
C MET A 121 -11.42 -7.52 -5.71
N LEU A 122 -11.31 -7.26 -4.40
CA LEU A 122 -10.28 -6.36 -3.85
C LEU A 122 -8.85 -6.87 -4.12
N HIS A 123 -8.65 -8.18 -4.04
CA HIS A 123 -7.35 -8.79 -4.32
C HIS A 123 -6.99 -8.67 -5.80
N ASP A 124 -7.92 -8.94 -6.71
CA ASP A 124 -7.74 -8.82 -8.15
C ASP A 124 -7.43 -7.36 -8.56
N GLU A 125 -8.10 -6.37 -7.96
CA GLU A 125 -7.80 -4.95 -8.21
C GLU A 125 -6.42 -4.54 -7.70
N ALA A 126 -6.01 -5.00 -6.51
CA ALA A 126 -4.69 -4.72 -5.97
C ALA A 126 -3.59 -5.33 -6.84
N PHE A 127 -3.78 -6.57 -7.28
CA PHE A 127 -2.88 -7.25 -8.18
C PHE A 127 -2.77 -6.53 -9.54
N ASN A 128 -3.89 -6.14 -10.15
CA ASN A 128 -3.91 -5.40 -11.40
C ASN A 128 -3.20 -4.03 -11.29
N ARG A 129 -3.35 -3.33 -10.16
CA ARG A 129 -2.61 -2.09 -9.87
C ARG A 129 -1.10 -2.33 -9.84
N GLN A 130 -0.64 -3.39 -9.17
CA GLN A 130 0.79 -3.74 -9.11
C GLN A 130 1.35 -4.10 -10.51
N ILE A 131 0.61 -4.88 -11.30
CA ILE A 131 1.01 -5.21 -12.67
C ILE A 131 1.13 -3.96 -13.54
N ASN A 132 0.19 -3.03 -13.45
CA ASN A 132 0.24 -1.77 -14.19
C ASN A 132 1.43 -0.90 -13.77
N GLN A 133 1.75 -0.84 -12.49
CA GLN A 133 2.94 -0.13 -11.99
C GLN A 133 4.23 -0.76 -12.54
N LEU A 134 4.35 -2.09 -12.53
CA LEU A 134 5.50 -2.79 -13.09
C LEU A 134 5.65 -2.57 -14.59
N ARG A 135 4.55 -2.55 -15.36
CA ARG A 135 4.57 -2.20 -16.78
C ARG A 135 5.08 -0.78 -17.01
N THR A 136 4.57 0.18 -16.26
CA THR A 136 4.99 1.58 -16.38
C THR A 136 6.48 1.73 -16.09
N LEU A 137 7.01 1.07 -15.06
CA LEU A 137 8.44 1.08 -14.74
C LEU A 137 9.27 0.42 -15.85
N HIS A 138 8.80 -0.69 -16.42
CA HIS A 138 9.47 -1.35 -17.53
C HIS A 138 9.52 -0.47 -18.78
N ASP A 139 8.42 0.20 -19.11
CA ASP A 139 8.34 1.09 -20.27
C ASP A 139 9.24 2.32 -20.10
N LEU A 140 9.31 2.91 -18.90
CA LEU A 140 10.25 3.98 -18.57
C LEU A 140 11.70 3.54 -18.72
N ASN A 141 12.05 2.37 -18.18
CA ASN A 141 13.40 1.81 -18.31
C ASN A 141 13.79 1.56 -19.78
N ASN A 142 12.85 1.07 -20.60
CA ASN A 142 13.08 0.87 -22.04
C ASN A 142 13.29 2.21 -22.78
N GLN A 143 12.55 3.26 -22.41
CA GLN A 143 12.74 4.60 -22.98
C GLN A 143 14.11 5.17 -22.60
N GLU A 144 14.53 5.03 -21.35
CA GLU A 144 15.86 5.45 -20.89
C GLU A 144 16.97 4.70 -21.63
N MET A 145 16.83 3.38 -21.79
CA MET A 145 17.81 2.59 -22.56
C MET A 145 17.90 3.02 -24.02
N GLN A 146 16.78 3.30 -24.68
CA GLN A 146 16.78 3.80 -26.06
C GLN A 146 17.40 5.19 -26.16
N ALA A 147 17.13 6.09 -25.22
CA ALA A 147 17.75 7.42 -25.17
C ALA A 147 19.26 7.30 -24.97
N TYR A 148 19.73 6.41 -24.11
CA TYR A 148 21.14 6.14 -23.91
C TYR A 148 21.83 5.58 -25.15
N GLU A 149 21.21 4.64 -25.85
CA GLU A 149 21.73 4.10 -27.13
C GLU A 149 21.84 5.20 -28.21
N LEU A 150 20.87 6.10 -28.31
CA LEU A 150 20.91 7.23 -29.23
C LEU A 150 22.07 8.16 -28.91
N GLN A 151 22.27 8.49 -27.64
CA GLN A 151 23.42 9.32 -27.21
C GLN A 151 24.77 8.68 -27.55
N LEU A 152 24.91 7.37 -27.35
CA LEU A 152 26.11 6.62 -27.70
C LEU A 152 26.38 6.68 -29.23
N ARG A 153 25.35 6.52 -30.05
CA ARG A 153 25.45 6.63 -31.51
C ARG A 153 25.86 8.03 -31.96
N GLU A 154 25.30 9.07 -31.36
CA GLU A 154 25.66 10.45 -31.64
C GLU A 154 27.14 10.73 -31.28
N GLN A 155 27.61 10.26 -30.13
CA GLN A 155 29.00 10.36 -29.73
C GLN A 155 29.92 9.63 -30.71
N GLN A 156 29.57 8.44 -31.17
CA GLN A 156 30.35 7.69 -32.14
C GLN A 156 30.43 8.42 -33.47
N LEU A 157 29.34 8.99 -33.96
CA LEU A 157 29.31 9.80 -35.18
C LEU A 157 30.16 11.05 -35.04
N HIS A 158 30.13 11.71 -33.88
CA HIS A 158 30.96 12.88 -33.61
C HIS A 158 32.46 12.54 -33.64
N THR A 159 32.83 11.42 -33.01
CA THR A 159 34.23 10.94 -33.00
C THR A 159 34.69 10.55 -34.39
N GLN A 160 33.85 9.89 -35.19
CA GLN A 160 34.19 9.57 -36.60
C GLN A 160 34.34 10.83 -37.44
N ARG A 161 33.49 11.85 -37.28
CA ARG A 161 33.64 13.14 -38.00
C ARG A 161 34.95 13.84 -37.64
N LEU A 162 35.33 13.88 -36.37
CA LEU A 162 36.58 14.44 -35.91
C LEU A 162 37.78 13.70 -36.50
N LEU A 163 37.78 12.38 -36.52
CA LEU A 163 38.80 11.55 -37.14
C LEU A 163 38.94 11.85 -38.65
N MET A 164 37.85 11.96 -39.37
CA MET A 164 37.84 12.30 -40.79
C MET A 164 38.41 13.67 -41.03
N ILE A 165 38.08 14.67 -40.21
CA ILE A 165 38.65 16.04 -40.32
C ILE A 165 40.17 16.02 -40.10
N ILE A 166 40.64 15.31 -39.07
CA ILE A 166 42.08 15.19 -38.77
C ILE A 166 42.81 14.53 -39.93
N LEU A 167 42.28 13.43 -40.49
CA LEU A 167 42.87 12.75 -41.66
C LEU A 167 42.97 13.68 -42.89
N LEU A 168 41.93 14.50 -43.10
CA LEU A 168 41.88 15.44 -44.20
C LEU A 168 42.94 16.53 -44.04
N VAL A 169 43.10 17.09 -42.83
CA VAL A 169 44.14 18.08 -42.52
C VAL A 169 45.56 17.50 -42.72
N VAL A 170 45.79 16.28 -42.21
CA VAL A 170 47.10 15.58 -42.39
C VAL A 170 47.41 15.37 -43.89
N SER A 171 46.37 14.94 -44.64
CA SER A 171 46.55 14.77 -46.12
C SER A 171 46.93 16.07 -46.83
N ILE A 172 46.28 17.19 -46.46
CA ILE A 172 46.60 18.49 -47.03
C ILE A 172 48.06 18.91 -46.69
N VAL A 173 48.47 18.72 -45.43
CA VAL A 173 49.86 19.05 -45.01
C VAL A 173 50.87 18.23 -45.78
N LEU A 174 50.63 16.95 -45.99
CA LEU A 174 51.51 16.08 -46.80
C LEU A 174 51.62 16.55 -48.26
N LEU A 175 50.49 16.92 -48.87
CA LEU A 175 50.47 17.44 -50.22
C LEU A 175 51.29 18.74 -50.35
N VAL A 176 51.16 19.66 -49.40
CA VAL A 176 51.92 20.91 -49.34
C VAL A 176 53.43 20.63 -49.18
N MET A 177 53.75 19.68 -48.26
CA MET A 177 55.21 19.30 -48.14
C MET A 177 55.78 18.69 -49.41
N LEU A 178 55.03 17.79 -50.06
CA LEU A 178 55.46 17.21 -51.34
C LEU A 178 55.64 18.33 -52.45
N TYR A 179 54.73 19.28 -52.45
CA TYR A 179 54.81 20.39 -53.37
C TYR A 179 56.07 21.26 -53.14
N ILE A 180 56.35 21.60 -51.89
CA ILE A 180 57.55 22.39 -51.51
C ILE A 180 58.83 21.63 -51.88
N VAL A 181 58.90 20.33 -51.55
CA VAL A 181 60.07 19.49 -51.91
C VAL A 181 60.25 19.40 -53.42
N SER A 182 59.15 19.19 -54.16
CA SER A 182 59.20 19.17 -55.64
C SER A 182 59.69 20.51 -56.24
N LYS A 183 59.22 21.63 -55.71
CA LYS A 183 59.67 22.96 -56.15
C LYS A 183 61.13 23.21 -55.83
N TYR A 184 61.62 22.78 -54.68
CA TYR A 184 62.99 22.88 -54.25
C TYR A 184 63.94 22.10 -55.24
N TYR A 185 63.54 20.85 -55.55
CA TYR A 185 64.33 20.04 -56.51
C TYR A 185 64.31 20.59 -57.93
N ARG A 186 63.24 21.26 -58.37
CA ARG A 186 63.20 21.94 -59.71
C ARG A 186 64.06 23.19 -59.74
N SER A 187 64.20 23.92 -58.61
CA SER A 187 65.01 25.12 -58.54
C SER A 187 66.51 24.84 -58.38
N ALA A 188 66.87 23.61 -57.92
CA ALA A 188 68.27 23.21 -57.75
C ALA A 188 68.91 22.55 -59.02
N ARG A 189 68.13 22.41 -60.08
CA ARG A 189 68.56 21.93 -61.38
C ARG A 189 68.65 23.08 -62.36
#